data_3e81abc0284f202c2616c7ff030ec592
#
_entry.id   3e81abc0284f202c2616c7ff030ec592
#
_cell.length_a   1.000
_cell.length_b   1.000
_cell.length_c   1.000
_cell.angle_alpha   90.00
_cell.angle_beta   90.00
_cell.angle_gamma   90.00
#
_symmetry.space_group_name_H-M   'P 1'
#
loop_
_entity.id
_entity.type
_entity.pdbx_description
1 polymer ?
#
loop_
_entity_poly.entity_id
_entity_poly.type
_entity_poly.pdbx_seq_one_letter_code
_entity_poly.pdbx_strand_id
1 'polypeptide(L)'
;MNIKKALFFIVILLGAVYRANAQYNPGYSSFRPLKLGIGISSGFSTGPVSDYFGEAGGISVALEVPLKHSPVSVLFSTGYTFYVSGGGYDAGFDGYGFDYGTYYQGDIASFIPVEAGLKIFPVSRFFIEGLAGASFNVNSYSSDYTYKPTAFIYSFGAGYSFPMGFRGRNSTDLSLFYENRPEPGGGYSQVGVKAIFNFALH
;
A
#
# COMPACT_ATOMS: atom_id res chain seq x y z
N MET A 1 -7.96 -18.18 11.72
CA MET A 1 -8.95 -18.07 10.63
C MET A 1 -9.23 -19.46 10.09
N ASN A 2 -10.48 -19.88 10.01
CA ASN A 2 -10.86 -21.28 9.67
C ASN A 2 -10.62 -21.50 8.16
N ILE A 3 -9.75 -22.45 7.79
CA ILE A 3 -9.35 -22.76 6.40
C ILE A 3 -10.58 -22.91 5.46
N LYS A 4 -11.68 -23.47 5.99
CA LYS A 4 -12.94 -23.60 5.23
C LYS A 4 -13.55 -22.25 4.82
N LYS A 5 -13.44 -21.22 5.67
CA LYS A 5 -13.91 -19.87 5.35
C LYS A 5 -13.01 -19.19 4.31
N ALA A 6 -11.69 -19.36 4.40
CA ALA A 6 -10.75 -18.84 3.41
C ALA A 6 -10.97 -19.47 2.03
N LEU A 7 -11.19 -20.79 1.96
CA LEU A 7 -11.49 -21.50 0.71
C LEU A 7 -12.82 -21.03 0.08
N PHE A 8 -13.83 -20.79 0.91
CA PHE A 8 -15.11 -20.26 0.43
C PHE A 8 -14.99 -18.87 -0.17
N PHE A 9 -14.21 -17.97 0.44
CA PHE A 9 -13.93 -16.65 -0.13
C PHE A 9 -13.15 -16.72 -1.43
N ILE A 10 -12.16 -17.63 -1.54
CA ILE A 10 -11.39 -17.85 -2.77
C ILE A 10 -12.29 -18.34 -3.90
N VAL A 11 -13.22 -19.27 -3.62
CA VAL A 11 -14.17 -19.79 -4.62
C VAL A 11 -15.14 -18.70 -5.08
N ILE A 12 -15.64 -17.84 -4.17
CA ILE A 12 -16.49 -16.70 -4.55
C ILE A 12 -15.69 -15.70 -5.40
N LEU A 13 -14.45 -15.40 -5.04
CA LEU A 13 -13.57 -14.50 -5.81
C LEU A 13 -13.31 -15.06 -7.22
N LEU A 14 -12.99 -16.35 -7.33
CA LEU A 14 -12.79 -17.03 -8.62
C LEU A 14 -14.08 -17.06 -9.45
N GLY A 15 -15.25 -17.28 -8.81
CA GLY A 15 -16.56 -17.24 -9.48
C GLY A 15 -16.94 -15.84 -9.97
N ALA A 16 -16.58 -14.80 -9.22
CA ALA A 16 -16.78 -13.40 -9.62
C ALA A 16 -15.89 -13.03 -10.82
N VAL A 17 -14.63 -13.49 -10.83
CA VAL A 17 -13.70 -13.31 -11.96
C VAL A 17 -14.20 -14.03 -13.21
N TYR A 18 -14.80 -15.23 -13.07
CA TYR A 18 -15.34 -15.98 -14.20
C TYR A 18 -16.55 -15.29 -14.85
N ARG A 19 -17.42 -14.66 -14.04
CA ARG A 19 -18.56 -13.89 -14.55
C ARG A 19 -18.17 -12.53 -15.13
N ALA A 20 -17.12 -11.90 -14.61
CA ALA A 20 -16.61 -10.65 -15.16
C ALA A 20 -16.08 -10.81 -16.61
N ASN A 21 -15.57 -11.98 -16.97
CA ASN A 21 -15.18 -12.28 -18.35
C ASN A 21 -16.37 -12.39 -19.32
N ALA A 22 -17.58 -12.71 -18.84
CA ALA A 22 -18.77 -12.83 -19.68
C ALA A 22 -19.41 -11.47 -20.04
N GLN A 23 -19.07 -10.40 -19.29
CA GLN A 23 -19.52 -9.02 -19.56
C GLN A 23 -18.46 -8.14 -20.21
N TYR A 24 -17.36 -8.72 -20.67
CA TYR A 24 -16.31 -8.02 -21.38
C TYR A 24 -16.86 -7.41 -22.67
N ASN A 25 -17.08 -6.10 -22.64
CA ASN A 25 -17.56 -5.34 -23.79
C ASN A 25 -16.40 -5.25 -24.82
N PRO A 26 -16.55 -5.83 -26.04
CA PRO A 26 -15.49 -5.85 -27.06
C PRO A 26 -15.11 -4.46 -27.61
N GLY A 27 -15.73 -3.39 -27.14
CA GLY A 27 -15.36 -2.00 -27.48
C GLY A 27 -14.10 -1.45 -26.76
N TYR A 28 -13.55 -2.15 -25.77
CA TYR A 28 -12.23 -1.80 -25.23
C TYR A 28 -11.18 -2.43 -26.15
N SER A 29 -10.36 -1.57 -26.77
CA SER A 29 -9.24 -2.01 -27.58
C SER A 29 -8.46 -3.09 -26.83
N SER A 30 -8.27 -4.23 -27.47
CA SER A 30 -7.68 -5.46 -26.92
C SER A 30 -6.23 -5.32 -26.44
N PHE A 31 -5.70 -4.10 -26.41
CA PHE A 31 -4.34 -3.80 -26.06
C PHE A 31 -4.28 -2.66 -25.01
N ARG A 32 -4.16 -3.04 -23.76
CA ARG A 32 -3.77 -2.08 -22.73
C ARG A 32 -2.24 -1.92 -22.77
N PRO A 33 -1.72 -0.67 -22.81
CA PRO A 33 -0.28 -0.47 -22.86
C PRO A 33 0.37 -0.84 -21.51
N LEU A 34 1.65 -1.19 -21.56
CA LEU A 34 2.53 -1.19 -20.40
C LEU A 34 2.52 0.19 -19.78
N LYS A 35 2.43 0.29 -18.45
CA LYS A 35 2.37 1.57 -17.75
C LYS A 35 3.46 1.67 -16.69
N LEU A 36 4.09 2.83 -16.63
CA LEU A 36 4.94 3.23 -15.51
C LEU A 36 4.18 4.24 -14.66
N GLY A 37 4.04 3.96 -13.37
CA GLY A 37 3.33 4.79 -12.42
C GLY A 37 4.28 5.47 -11.44
N ILE A 38 3.95 6.71 -11.07
CA ILE A 38 4.56 7.42 -9.93
C ILE A 38 3.42 7.78 -9.00
N GLY A 39 3.57 7.45 -7.72
CA GLY A 39 2.50 7.60 -6.74
C GLY A 39 2.94 8.23 -5.43
N ILE A 40 1.94 8.74 -4.74
CA ILE A 40 2.03 9.21 -3.36
C ILE A 40 0.96 8.49 -2.53
N SER A 41 1.24 8.26 -1.26
CA SER A 41 0.30 7.69 -0.31
C SER A 41 0.31 8.47 0.99
N SER A 42 -0.84 8.48 1.65
CA SER A 42 -1.01 9.03 3.00
C SER A 42 -2.03 8.18 3.74
N GLY A 43 -1.79 7.93 5.02
CA GLY A 43 -2.65 7.08 5.82
C GLY A 43 -2.38 7.22 7.31
N PHE A 44 -3.06 6.39 8.06
CA PHE A 44 -2.91 6.27 9.50
C PHE A 44 -2.32 4.91 9.83
N SER A 45 -1.39 4.92 10.78
CA SER A 45 -0.86 3.69 11.35
C SER A 45 -1.96 2.91 12.07
N THR A 46 -1.90 1.61 12.01
CA THR A 46 -2.84 0.68 12.65
C THR A 46 -2.09 -0.45 13.34
N GLY A 47 -2.79 -1.19 14.21
CA GLY A 47 -2.19 -2.31 14.93
C GLY A 47 -1.28 -1.88 16.09
N PRO A 48 -0.36 -2.74 16.55
CA PRO A 48 0.40 -2.54 17.79
C PRO A 48 1.27 -1.28 17.84
N VAL A 49 1.72 -0.78 16.67
CA VAL A 49 2.57 0.41 16.61
C VAL A 49 1.78 1.72 16.50
N SER A 50 0.45 1.67 16.36
CA SER A 50 -0.39 2.88 16.26
C SER A 50 -0.37 3.74 17.51
N ASP A 51 -0.01 3.16 18.66
CA ASP A 51 0.14 3.90 19.91
C ASP A 51 1.35 4.84 19.88
N TYR A 52 2.34 4.55 19.03
CA TYR A 52 3.57 5.33 18.88
C TYR A 52 3.60 6.14 17.58
N PHE A 53 3.11 5.57 16.48
CA PHE A 53 3.12 6.18 15.14
C PHE A 53 1.69 6.45 14.69
N GLY A 54 1.29 7.72 14.64
CA GLY A 54 -0.07 8.12 14.27
C GLY A 54 -0.28 8.17 12.77
N GLU A 55 0.70 8.69 12.04
CA GLU A 55 0.61 8.97 10.61
C GLU A 55 1.60 8.15 9.81
N ALA A 56 1.23 7.83 8.58
CA ALA A 56 2.08 7.15 7.63
C ALA A 56 1.93 7.78 6.25
N GLY A 57 2.99 7.70 5.46
CA GLY A 57 2.97 8.21 4.09
C GLY A 57 4.08 7.58 3.26
N GLY A 58 4.06 7.89 1.95
CA GLY A 58 5.10 7.36 1.08
C GLY A 58 5.03 7.87 -0.34
N ILE A 59 6.08 7.55 -1.08
CA ILE A 59 6.18 7.71 -2.52
C ILE A 59 6.44 6.34 -3.14
N SER A 60 5.91 6.10 -4.33
CA SER A 60 6.05 4.81 -5.00
C SER A 60 6.29 4.96 -6.50
N VAL A 61 6.95 3.97 -7.06
CA VAL A 61 7.06 3.73 -8.50
C VAL A 61 6.50 2.35 -8.77
N ALA A 62 5.63 2.25 -9.76
CA ALA A 62 4.96 1.01 -10.12
C ALA A 62 5.07 0.73 -11.61
N LEU A 63 5.24 -0.53 -11.98
CA LEU A 63 5.17 -1.01 -13.34
C LEU A 63 3.94 -1.91 -13.48
N GLU A 64 2.98 -1.51 -14.30
CA GLU A 64 1.79 -2.29 -14.61
C GLU A 64 1.95 -2.96 -15.98
N VAL A 65 1.96 -4.29 -15.99
CA VAL A 65 2.05 -5.14 -17.18
C VAL A 65 0.69 -5.80 -17.41
N PRO A 66 -0.15 -5.28 -18.33
CA PRO A 66 -1.43 -5.88 -18.62
C PRO A 66 -1.29 -7.25 -19.29
N LEU A 67 -2.07 -8.21 -18.87
CA LEU A 67 -2.16 -9.51 -19.54
C LEU A 67 -3.09 -9.39 -20.75
N LYS A 68 -2.65 -9.98 -21.88
CA LYS A 68 -3.41 -9.95 -23.13
C LYS A 68 -4.79 -10.60 -22.95
N HIS A 69 -5.82 -9.94 -23.43
CA HIS A 69 -7.21 -10.44 -23.41
C HIS A 69 -7.73 -10.76 -22.00
N SER A 70 -7.21 -10.10 -20.97
CA SER A 70 -7.58 -10.32 -19.57
C SER A 70 -7.85 -8.99 -18.85
N PRO A 71 -8.78 -8.95 -17.88
CA PRO A 71 -8.95 -7.80 -17.00
C PRO A 71 -7.84 -7.69 -15.95
N VAL A 72 -6.82 -8.55 -16.02
CA VAL A 72 -5.75 -8.66 -15.04
C VAL A 72 -4.48 -8.00 -15.55
N SER A 73 -3.76 -7.32 -14.66
CA SER A 73 -2.40 -6.82 -14.85
C SER A 73 -1.49 -7.38 -13.76
N VAL A 74 -0.24 -7.65 -14.10
CA VAL A 74 0.82 -7.89 -13.13
C VAL A 74 1.38 -6.54 -12.70
N LEU A 75 1.56 -6.35 -11.39
CA LEU A 75 2.16 -5.17 -10.81
C LEU A 75 3.52 -5.49 -10.20
N PHE A 76 4.46 -4.59 -10.42
CA PHE A 76 5.70 -4.49 -9.64
C PHE A 76 5.74 -3.11 -9.02
N SER A 77 6.02 -3.02 -7.73
CA SER A 77 6.06 -1.75 -7.00
C SER A 77 7.28 -1.67 -6.12
N THR A 78 7.86 -0.49 -6.04
CA THR A 78 8.85 -0.12 -5.04
C THR A 78 8.64 1.33 -4.63
N GLY A 79 9.25 1.73 -3.51
CA GLY A 79 9.05 3.09 -3.04
C GLY A 79 9.77 3.37 -1.74
N TYR A 80 9.27 4.39 -1.06
CA TYR A 80 9.71 4.78 0.27
C TYR A 80 8.47 5.04 1.12
N THR A 81 8.33 4.28 2.20
CA THR A 81 7.24 4.41 3.18
C THR A 81 7.81 4.87 4.50
N PHE A 82 7.16 5.81 5.14
CA PHE A 82 7.55 6.32 6.45
C PHE A 82 6.35 6.38 7.39
N TYR A 83 6.64 6.20 8.68
CA TYR A 83 5.72 6.34 9.80
C TYR A 83 6.26 7.41 10.73
N VAL A 84 5.38 8.33 11.15
CA VAL A 84 5.75 9.46 12.00
C VAL A 84 5.10 9.29 13.37
N SER A 85 5.90 9.34 14.43
CA SER A 85 5.38 9.43 15.79
C SER A 85 5.07 10.88 16.12
N GLY A 86 3.95 11.12 16.79
CA GLY A 86 3.66 12.44 17.35
C GLY A 86 4.70 12.79 18.42
N GLY A 87 5.44 13.89 18.22
CA GLY A 87 6.19 14.51 19.32
C GLY A 87 5.20 15.00 20.39
N GLY A 88 5.48 14.73 21.67
CA GLY A 88 4.65 15.16 22.78
C GLY A 88 5.44 15.96 23.79
N TYR A 89 4.76 16.84 24.50
CA TYR A 89 5.26 17.48 25.72
C TYR A 89 4.67 16.74 26.89
N ASP A 90 5.49 16.08 27.69
CA ASP A 90 5.07 15.47 28.93
C ASP A 90 5.38 16.46 30.08
N ALA A 91 4.34 17.09 30.60
CA ALA A 91 4.44 17.96 31.77
C ALA A 91 4.41 17.10 33.02
N GLY A 92 5.57 16.64 33.47
CA GLY A 92 5.73 16.01 34.77
C GLY A 92 5.74 17.04 35.87
N PHE A 93 4.75 17.05 36.76
CA PHE A 93 4.80 17.80 38.00
C PHE A 93 5.44 16.93 39.09
N ASP A 94 6.57 17.37 39.61
CA ASP A 94 7.01 16.83 40.89
C ASP A 94 6.14 17.40 42.05
N GLY A 95 6.09 16.69 43.16
CA GLY A 95 5.29 17.13 44.32
C GLY A 95 5.71 18.49 44.93
N TYR A 96 6.68 19.18 44.35
CA TYR A 96 7.21 20.50 44.77
C TYR A 96 6.88 21.63 43.77
N GLY A 97 6.15 21.34 42.68
CA GLY A 97 5.66 22.33 41.72
C GLY A 97 6.69 22.79 40.68
N PHE A 98 7.77 22.06 40.49
CA PHE A 98 8.68 22.30 39.39
C PHE A 98 8.21 21.54 38.13
N ASP A 99 8.10 22.28 37.02
CA ASP A 99 7.76 21.72 35.71
C ASP A 99 9.03 21.15 35.07
N TYR A 100 9.13 19.82 35.04
CA TYR A 100 10.15 19.11 34.23
C TYR A 100 9.54 18.70 32.89
N GLY A 101 9.22 19.68 32.06
CA GLY A 101 8.73 19.40 30.72
C GLY A 101 9.82 18.76 29.89
N THR A 102 9.63 17.50 29.49
CA THR A 102 10.49 16.83 28.54
C THR A 102 9.84 16.84 27.15
N TYR A 103 10.50 17.50 26.19
CA TYR A 103 10.10 17.42 24.80
C TYR A 103 10.61 16.07 24.22
N TYR A 104 9.68 15.23 23.79
CA TYR A 104 10.01 14.07 22.98
C TYR A 104 10.01 14.49 21.52
N GLN A 105 11.17 14.37 20.87
CA GLN A 105 11.26 14.54 19.42
C GLN A 105 10.57 13.35 18.75
N GLY A 106 9.67 13.62 17.79
CA GLY A 106 8.98 12.57 17.06
C GLY A 106 9.98 11.71 16.27
N ASP A 107 9.83 10.39 16.38
CA ASP A 107 10.63 9.43 15.64
C ASP A 107 10.01 9.15 14.27
N ILE A 108 10.86 8.86 13.29
CA ILE A 108 10.43 8.46 11.94
C ILE A 108 10.97 7.06 11.68
N ALA A 109 10.04 6.11 11.42
CA ALA A 109 10.40 4.78 10.94
C ALA A 109 10.23 4.73 9.41
N SER A 110 11.27 4.32 8.69
CA SER A 110 11.33 4.39 7.23
C SER A 110 11.71 3.05 6.60
N PHE A 111 11.07 2.75 5.48
CA PHE A 111 11.19 1.47 4.81
C PHE A 111 11.18 1.62 3.29
N ILE A 112 11.90 0.73 2.60
CA ILE A 112 11.85 0.56 1.15
C ILE A 112 11.12 -0.75 0.85
N PRO A 113 9.83 -0.73 0.46
CA PRO A 113 9.12 -1.90 -0.02
C PRO A 113 9.56 -2.27 -1.45
N VAL A 114 9.65 -3.57 -1.72
CA VAL A 114 9.77 -4.14 -3.07
C VAL A 114 8.73 -5.25 -3.17
N GLU A 115 7.71 -5.03 -3.96
CA GLU A 115 6.51 -5.86 -4.01
C GLU A 115 6.17 -6.26 -5.44
N ALA A 116 5.54 -7.41 -5.58
CA ALA A 116 4.91 -7.86 -6.83
C ALA A 116 3.51 -8.38 -6.53
N GLY A 117 2.62 -8.28 -7.52
CA GLY A 117 1.25 -8.71 -7.32
C GLY A 117 0.37 -8.58 -8.54
N LEU A 118 -0.92 -8.53 -8.30
CA LEU A 118 -1.94 -8.49 -9.33
C LEU A 118 -2.89 -7.30 -9.11
N LYS A 119 -3.32 -6.73 -10.22
CA LYS A 119 -4.38 -5.73 -10.30
C LYS A 119 -5.46 -6.25 -11.23
N ILE A 120 -6.68 -6.31 -10.75
CA ILE A 120 -7.81 -6.90 -11.44
C ILE A 120 -8.87 -5.80 -11.63
N PHE A 121 -9.41 -5.68 -12.85
CA PHE A 121 -10.47 -4.76 -13.19
C PHE A 121 -11.80 -5.52 -13.34
N PRO A 122 -12.56 -5.77 -12.24
CA PRO A 122 -13.83 -6.48 -12.32
C PRO A 122 -14.88 -5.71 -13.10
N VAL A 123 -14.80 -4.38 -13.08
CA VAL A 123 -15.65 -3.48 -13.84
C VAL A 123 -14.76 -2.39 -14.46
N SER A 124 -15.03 -2.02 -15.66
CA SER A 124 -14.37 -1.05 -16.55
C SER A 124 -13.19 -0.21 -16.00
N ARG A 125 -13.38 0.48 -14.88
CA ARG A 125 -12.38 1.40 -14.28
C ARG A 125 -12.14 1.16 -12.81
N PHE A 126 -13.01 0.37 -12.19
CA PHE A 126 -12.84 -0.05 -10.81
C PHE A 126 -11.81 -1.19 -10.78
N PHE A 127 -10.87 -1.12 -9.85
CA PHE A 127 -9.87 -2.17 -9.67
C PHE A 127 -9.74 -2.60 -8.21
N ILE A 128 -9.27 -3.81 -8.05
CA ILE A 128 -8.75 -4.34 -6.80
C ILE A 128 -7.30 -4.77 -7.05
N GLU A 129 -6.43 -4.54 -6.08
CA GLU A 129 -5.02 -4.91 -6.19
C GLU A 129 -4.55 -5.62 -4.92
N GLY A 130 -3.61 -6.54 -5.09
CA GLY A 130 -2.92 -7.19 -3.99
C GLY A 130 -1.48 -7.41 -4.34
N LEU A 131 -0.57 -6.99 -3.45
CA LEU A 131 0.87 -7.11 -3.62
C LEU A 131 1.47 -7.79 -2.39
N ALA A 132 2.62 -8.42 -2.60
CA ALA A 132 3.44 -8.98 -1.52
C ALA A 132 4.90 -8.93 -1.90
N GLY A 133 5.78 -8.90 -0.91
CA GLY A 133 7.21 -8.79 -1.17
C GLY A 133 8.08 -8.68 0.08
N ALA A 134 9.16 -7.95 -0.06
CA ALA A 134 10.10 -7.65 1.01
C ALA A 134 10.15 -6.15 1.27
N SER A 135 10.27 -5.78 2.52
CA SER A 135 10.48 -4.41 2.96
C SER A 135 11.80 -4.30 3.69
N PHE A 136 12.63 -3.36 3.27
CA PHE A 136 13.94 -3.10 3.82
C PHE A 136 13.87 -1.92 4.78
N ASN A 137 14.38 -2.11 5.99
CA ASN A 137 14.50 -1.04 6.98
C ASN A 137 15.68 -0.14 6.61
N VAL A 138 15.45 1.17 6.54
CA VAL A 138 16.50 2.18 6.24
C VAL A 138 16.75 3.14 7.40
N ASN A 139 16.25 2.82 8.58
CA ASN A 139 16.50 3.62 9.77
C ASN A 139 17.92 3.39 10.29
N SER A 140 18.62 4.48 10.51
CA SER A 140 19.98 4.48 11.10
C SER A 140 19.86 4.57 12.63
N TYR A 141 19.28 3.55 13.31
CA TYR A 141 19.20 3.57 14.77
C TYR A 141 20.23 2.68 15.43
N SER A 142 20.77 3.22 16.52
CA SER A 142 21.70 2.58 17.44
C SER A 142 21.09 1.36 18.12
N SER A 143 21.83 0.34 18.16
CA SER A 143 22.10 -0.83 18.99
C SER A 143 21.04 -1.45 19.94
N ASP A 144 19.93 -0.84 20.31
CA ASP A 144 19.08 -1.38 21.39
C ASP A 144 17.72 -1.92 20.97
N TYR A 145 17.29 -1.71 19.72
CA TYR A 145 16.06 -2.33 19.21
C TYR A 145 16.38 -3.25 18.06
N THR A 146 15.99 -4.53 18.20
CA THR A 146 16.22 -5.60 17.21
C THR A 146 15.26 -5.44 16.02
N TYR A 147 15.38 -4.35 15.26
CA TYR A 147 14.67 -4.21 14.02
C TYR A 147 15.24 -5.19 12.99
N LYS A 148 14.39 -6.00 12.41
CA LYS A 148 14.81 -6.84 11.29
C LYS A 148 15.17 -5.94 10.11
N PRO A 149 16.36 -6.10 9.51
CA PRO A 149 16.76 -5.31 8.35
C PRO A 149 15.82 -5.56 7.15
N THR A 150 15.22 -6.75 7.10
CA THR A 150 14.28 -7.13 6.04
C THR A 150 13.11 -7.89 6.65
N ALA A 151 11.89 -7.53 6.26
CA ALA A 151 10.68 -8.23 6.67
C ALA A 151 9.77 -8.47 5.46
N PHE A 152 8.88 -9.44 5.59
CA PHE A 152 7.80 -9.65 4.64
C PHE A 152 6.85 -8.44 4.68
N ILE A 153 6.31 -8.06 3.51
CA ILE A 153 5.29 -7.03 3.41
C ILE A 153 4.18 -7.52 2.48
N TYR A 154 2.95 -7.14 2.77
CA TYR A 154 1.85 -7.31 1.85
C TYR A 154 0.91 -6.12 1.92
N SER A 155 0.29 -5.84 0.78
CA SER A 155 -0.70 -4.78 0.66
C SER A 155 -1.89 -5.26 -0.19
N PHE A 156 -3.04 -4.68 0.08
CA PHE A 156 -4.21 -4.83 -0.75
C PHE A 156 -5.01 -3.54 -0.79
N GLY A 157 -5.64 -3.28 -1.93
CA GLY A 157 -6.38 -2.06 -2.15
C GLY A 157 -7.49 -2.21 -3.16
N ALA A 158 -8.37 -1.21 -3.16
CA ALA A 158 -9.42 -1.08 -4.15
C ALA A 158 -9.53 0.39 -4.56
N GLY A 159 -9.77 0.64 -5.83
CA GLY A 159 -9.75 1.99 -6.35
C GLY A 159 -10.41 2.16 -7.71
N TYR A 160 -10.24 3.34 -8.23
CA TYR A 160 -10.80 3.75 -9.51
C TYR A 160 -9.71 4.40 -10.38
N SER A 161 -9.66 4.00 -11.66
CA SER A 161 -8.72 4.49 -12.66
C SER A 161 -9.37 5.56 -13.53
N PHE A 162 -8.90 6.79 -13.42
CA PHE A 162 -9.34 7.94 -14.20
C PHE A 162 -8.47 8.07 -15.45
N PRO A 163 -8.98 7.86 -16.65
CA PRO A 163 -8.21 8.03 -17.87
C PRO A 163 -7.86 9.51 -18.05
N MET A 164 -6.62 9.77 -18.45
CA MET A 164 -6.09 11.11 -18.66
C MET A 164 -5.41 11.23 -20.02
N GLY A 165 -5.33 12.49 -20.50
CA GLY A 165 -4.66 12.81 -21.75
C GLY A 165 -5.43 12.42 -22.99
N PHE A 166 -4.81 12.69 -24.16
CA PHE A 166 -5.39 12.39 -25.45
C PHE A 166 -5.53 10.88 -25.65
N ARG A 167 -6.73 10.42 -25.97
CA ARG A 167 -7.10 8.98 -26.13
C ARG A 167 -7.05 8.14 -24.84
N GLY A 168 -6.98 8.75 -23.65
CA GLY A 168 -7.04 8.02 -22.39
C GLY A 168 -5.89 7.01 -22.14
N ARG A 169 -4.73 7.21 -22.75
CA ARG A 169 -3.58 6.32 -22.63
C ARG A 169 -2.98 6.36 -21.22
N ASN A 170 -2.87 7.55 -20.66
CA ASN A 170 -2.45 7.77 -19.28
C ASN A 170 -3.65 7.61 -18.34
N SER A 171 -3.38 7.37 -17.07
CA SER A 171 -4.44 7.32 -16.06
C SER A 171 -3.92 7.79 -14.71
N THR A 172 -4.84 8.30 -13.89
CA THR A 172 -4.61 8.47 -12.45
C THR A 172 -5.45 7.46 -11.71
N ASP A 173 -4.82 6.65 -10.90
CA ASP A 173 -5.47 5.66 -10.06
C ASP A 173 -5.57 6.21 -8.64
N LEU A 174 -6.78 6.25 -8.10
CA LEU A 174 -7.04 6.58 -6.71
C LEU A 174 -7.55 5.33 -6.00
N SER A 175 -6.90 4.94 -4.90
CA SER A 175 -7.27 3.76 -4.14
C SER A 175 -7.25 3.99 -2.64
N LEU A 176 -8.12 3.27 -1.95
CA LEU A 176 -7.97 2.94 -0.54
C LEU A 176 -7.10 1.70 -0.44
N PHE A 177 -6.17 1.68 0.49
CA PHE A 177 -5.27 0.55 0.66
C PHE A 177 -5.04 0.24 2.15
N TYR A 178 -4.69 -1.01 2.38
CA TYR A 178 -4.10 -1.51 3.62
C TYR A 178 -2.75 -2.12 3.30
N GLU A 179 -1.75 -1.81 4.11
CA GLU A 179 -0.40 -2.36 4.03
C GLU A 179 0.00 -2.90 5.39
N ASN A 180 0.67 -4.02 5.42
CA ASN A 180 1.17 -4.61 6.65
C ASN A 180 2.56 -5.22 6.46
N ARG A 181 3.45 -4.88 7.37
CA ARG A 181 4.78 -5.44 7.55
C ARG A 181 4.85 -6.15 8.91
N PRO A 182 4.51 -7.45 8.97
CA PRO A 182 4.52 -8.19 10.22
C PRO A 182 5.95 -8.41 10.73
N GLU A 183 6.19 -8.06 12.00
CA GLU A 183 7.43 -8.32 12.70
C GLU A 183 7.17 -8.95 14.07
N PRO A 184 8.09 -9.77 14.62
CA PRO A 184 7.99 -10.25 15.98
C PRO A 184 8.00 -9.09 16.97
N GLY A 185 7.04 -9.05 17.89
CA GLY A 185 6.92 -7.99 18.90
C GLY A 185 6.10 -6.77 18.48
N GLY A 186 5.59 -6.74 17.25
CA GLY A 186 4.75 -5.69 16.70
C GLY A 186 5.21 -5.28 15.31
N GLY A 187 4.30 -5.32 14.35
CA GLY A 187 4.58 -4.96 12.96
C GLY A 187 4.01 -3.59 12.62
N TYR A 188 4.49 -3.02 11.52
CA TYR A 188 3.99 -1.75 10.98
C TYR A 188 2.84 -2.03 10.02
N SER A 189 1.71 -1.41 10.26
CA SER A 189 0.56 -1.47 9.35
C SER A 189 -0.09 -0.11 9.19
N GLN A 190 -0.70 0.12 8.03
CA GLN A 190 -1.40 1.36 7.72
C GLN A 190 -2.65 1.12 6.88
N VAL A 191 -3.61 2.00 7.06
CA VAL A 191 -4.77 2.18 6.17
C VAL A 191 -4.70 3.58 5.61
N GLY A 192 -4.87 3.74 4.32
CA GLY A 192 -4.73 5.06 3.72
C GLY A 192 -5.30 5.18 2.32
N VAL A 193 -5.00 6.32 1.72
CA VAL A 193 -5.29 6.64 0.33
C VAL A 193 -3.99 6.69 -0.48
N LYS A 194 -4.06 6.20 -1.71
CA LYS A 194 -2.93 6.19 -2.64
C LYS A 194 -3.38 6.76 -3.98
N ALA A 195 -2.58 7.66 -4.52
CA ALA A 195 -2.77 8.22 -5.85
C ALA A 195 -1.54 7.89 -6.71
N ILE A 196 -1.76 7.22 -7.86
CA ILE A 196 -0.70 6.86 -8.81
C ILE A 196 -1.01 7.47 -10.16
N PHE A 197 -0.09 8.26 -10.69
CA PHE A 197 -0.15 8.75 -12.05
C PHE A 197 0.60 7.78 -12.98
N ASN A 198 -0.12 7.19 -13.93
CA ASN A 198 0.37 6.14 -14.83
C ASN A 198 0.60 6.70 -16.24
N PHE A 199 1.81 6.53 -16.74
CA PHE A 199 2.23 6.84 -18.09
C PHE A 199 2.23 5.58 -18.95
N ALA A 200 1.60 5.62 -20.11
CA ALA A 200 1.68 4.54 -21.09
C ALA A 200 3.06 4.52 -21.74
N LEU A 201 3.72 3.39 -21.66
CA LEU A 201 4.95 3.12 -22.39
C LEU A 201 4.63 2.54 -23.79
N HIS A 202 5.42 2.94 -24.78
CA HIS A 202 5.27 2.51 -26.17
C HIS A 202 6.13 1.30 -26.49
#